data_de5b58fa052a88f0f03ba8929bf14f54
#
_entry.id   de5b58fa052a88f0f03ba8929bf14f54
#
_cell.length_a   1.000
_cell.length_b   1.000
_cell.length_c   1.000
_cell.angle_alpha   90.00
_cell.angle_beta   90.00
_cell.angle_gamma   90.00
#
_symmetry.space_group_name_H-M   'P 1'
#
loop_
_entity.id
_entity.type
_entity.pdbx_description
1 polymer ?
#
loop_
_entity_poly.entity_id
_entity_poly.type
_entity_poly.pdbx_seq_one_letter_code
_entity_poly.pdbx_strand_id
1 'polypeptide(L)'
;MSPQRQRLSLYCMFYSDNIEQTEVCIFLRLLLRHLRGEVIVVWDNGPIHKGPIIDAFYAQAPRLHLERFPPYAPELNPDEGVWGYLKGKLANGRPDDIEELQSHLAQEVRRISKNDRILSGCIHQSELPLFLL
;
A
#
# COMPACT_ATOMS: atom_id res chain seq x y z
N MET A 1 -31.29 0.80 -1.05
CA MET A 1 -29.85 1.06 -1.27
C MET A 1 -29.14 -0.25 -1.52
N SER A 2 -28.61 -0.44 -2.70
CA SER A 2 -27.75 -1.62 -2.91
C SER A 2 -26.47 -1.45 -2.08
N PRO A 3 -26.02 -2.49 -1.39
CA PRO A 3 -24.76 -2.42 -0.68
C PRO A 3 -23.66 -2.11 -1.68
N GLN A 4 -22.87 -1.07 -1.38
CA GLN A 4 -21.72 -0.75 -2.22
C GLN A 4 -20.79 -1.95 -2.21
N ARG A 5 -20.50 -2.47 -3.39
CA ARG A 5 -19.50 -3.53 -3.52
C ARG A 5 -18.17 -2.96 -3.06
N GLN A 6 -17.61 -3.56 -2.02
CA GLN A 6 -16.23 -3.27 -1.63
C GLN A 6 -15.31 -3.75 -2.74
N ARG A 7 -14.56 -2.83 -3.31
CA ARG A 7 -13.54 -3.15 -4.32
C ARG A 7 -12.19 -3.16 -3.64
N LEU A 8 -11.45 -4.22 -3.87
CA LEU A 8 -10.06 -4.31 -3.44
C LEU A 8 -9.16 -3.99 -4.62
N SER A 9 -8.18 -3.15 -4.37
CA SER A 9 -7.21 -2.77 -5.39
C SER A 9 -5.82 -2.70 -4.77
N LEU A 10 -4.81 -2.95 -5.57
CA LEU A 10 -3.42 -2.84 -5.17
C LEU A 10 -2.72 -1.83 -6.08
N TYR A 11 -2.10 -0.84 -5.47
CA TYR A 11 -1.30 0.16 -6.18
C TYR A 11 0.12 0.10 -5.66
N CYS A 12 1.08 0.05 -6.57
CA CYS A 12 2.50 0.02 -6.24
C CYS A 12 3.29 0.97 -7.12
N MET A 13 4.33 1.55 -6.56
CA MET A 13 5.33 2.31 -7.30
C MET A 13 6.71 1.78 -6.96
N PHE A 14 7.59 1.80 -7.94
CA PHE A 14 8.95 1.30 -7.80
C PHE A 14 9.94 2.44 -7.97
N TYR A 15 10.93 2.48 -7.10
CA TYR A 15 12.01 3.45 -7.14
C TYR A 15 13.35 2.72 -7.05
N SER A 16 14.35 3.22 -7.78
CA SER A 16 15.71 2.66 -7.74
C SER A 16 16.51 3.17 -6.53
N ASP A 17 16.09 4.29 -5.95
CA ASP A 17 16.72 4.89 -4.78
C ASP A 17 15.84 4.73 -3.54
N ASN A 18 16.33 5.22 -2.41
CA ASN A 18 15.58 5.20 -1.16
C ASN A 18 14.29 6.01 -1.27
N ILE A 19 13.24 5.49 -0.66
CA ILE A 19 11.95 6.16 -0.59
C ILE A 19 11.94 7.09 0.63
N GLU A 20 11.66 8.36 0.39
CA GLU A 20 11.57 9.38 1.42
C GLU A 20 10.19 10.06 1.38
N GLN A 21 10.00 11.11 2.16
CA GLN A 21 8.71 11.81 2.25
C GLN A 21 8.23 12.33 0.88
N THR A 22 9.15 12.76 0.02
CA THR A 22 8.80 13.28 -1.31
C THR A 22 8.13 12.20 -2.16
N GLU A 23 8.69 10.99 -2.17
CA GLU A 23 8.16 9.87 -2.93
C GLU A 23 6.82 9.41 -2.37
N VAL A 24 6.67 9.44 -1.06
CA VAL A 24 5.39 9.14 -0.40
C VAL A 24 4.32 10.14 -0.85
N CYS A 25 4.64 11.43 -0.91
CA CYS A 25 3.70 12.45 -1.35
C CYS A 25 3.31 12.28 -2.82
N ILE A 26 4.25 11.89 -3.69
CA ILE A 26 3.97 11.58 -5.09
C ILE A 26 2.97 10.43 -5.17
N PHE A 27 3.18 9.38 -4.40
CA PHE A 27 2.29 8.23 -4.35
C PHE A 27 0.88 8.62 -3.87
N LEU A 28 0.79 9.40 -2.79
CA LEU A 28 -0.50 9.89 -2.28
C LEU A 28 -1.23 10.75 -3.31
N ARG A 29 -0.50 11.58 -4.04
CA ARG A 29 -1.10 12.41 -5.10
C ARG A 29 -1.70 11.55 -6.20
N LEU A 30 -1.00 10.50 -6.61
CA LEU A 30 -1.52 9.57 -7.62
C LEU A 30 -2.73 8.81 -7.10
N LEU A 31 -2.71 8.37 -5.85
CA LEU A 31 -3.88 7.73 -5.24
C LEU A 31 -5.10 8.65 -5.26
N LEU A 32 -4.92 9.91 -4.89
CA LEU A 32 -6.01 10.89 -4.87
C LEU A 32 -6.57 11.16 -6.26
N ARG A 33 -5.77 11.01 -7.32
CA ARG A 33 -6.26 11.12 -8.69
C ARG A 33 -7.11 9.92 -9.11
N HIS A 34 -6.80 8.74 -8.59
CA HIS A 34 -7.50 7.51 -8.93
C HIS A 34 -8.75 7.28 -8.08
N LEU A 35 -8.77 7.80 -6.86
CA LEU A 35 -9.84 7.60 -5.90
C LEU A 35 -10.71 8.85 -5.80
N ARG A 36 -12.02 8.64 -5.68
CA ARG A 36 -12.99 9.72 -5.55
C ARG A 36 -13.45 9.84 -4.09
N GLY A 37 -13.87 11.05 -3.71
CA GLY A 37 -14.43 11.32 -2.38
C GLY A 37 -13.36 11.39 -1.30
N GLU A 38 -13.76 11.12 -0.09
CA GLU A 38 -12.86 11.15 1.07
C GLU A 38 -11.96 9.90 1.06
N VAL A 39 -10.68 10.10 1.33
CA VAL A 39 -9.68 9.04 1.35
C VAL A 39 -9.04 8.98 2.72
N ILE A 40 -9.12 7.82 3.35
CA ILE A 40 -8.48 7.56 4.64
C ILE A 40 -7.29 6.65 4.39
N VAL A 41 -6.10 7.11 4.75
CA VAL A 41 -4.86 6.34 4.67
C VAL A 41 -4.48 5.91 6.07
N VAL A 42 -4.35 4.60 6.26
CA VAL A 42 -3.89 4.03 7.53
C VAL A 42 -2.50 3.45 7.28
N TRP A 43 -1.50 3.96 7.96
CA TRP A 43 -0.12 3.56 7.75
C TRP A 43 0.65 3.41 9.06
N ASP A 44 1.86 2.88 8.97
CA ASP A 44 2.70 2.68 10.15
C ASP A 44 3.38 3.98 10.59
N ASN A 45 4.17 3.91 11.66
CA ASN A 45 4.89 5.04 12.22
C ASN A 45 6.30 5.24 11.64
N GLY A 46 6.56 4.70 10.44
CA GLY A 46 7.86 4.83 9.80
C GLY A 46 8.28 6.29 9.59
N PRO A 47 9.58 6.57 9.62
CA PRO A 47 10.08 7.95 9.50
C PRO A 47 9.73 8.62 8.17
N ILE A 48 9.51 7.88 7.10
CA ILE A 48 9.09 8.44 5.81
C ILE A 48 7.65 8.93 5.81
N HIS A 49 6.87 8.56 6.83
CA HIS A 49 5.48 8.96 6.99
C HIS A 49 5.32 10.17 7.91
N LYS A 50 6.41 10.80 8.30
CA LYS A 50 6.42 11.93 9.24
C LYS A 50 7.34 13.02 8.72
N GLY A 51 7.00 14.27 9.00
CA GLY A 51 7.86 15.39 8.76
C GLY A 51 7.21 16.52 7.99
N PRO A 52 7.95 17.58 7.71
CA PRO A 52 7.41 18.81 7.16
C PRO A 52 6.84 18.66 5.74
N ILE A 53 7.40 17.78 4.92
CA ILE A 53 6.91 17.56 3.56
C ILE A 53 5.54 16.89 3.59
N ILE A 54 5.37 15.87 4.44
CA ILE A 54 4.09 15.19 4.64
C ILE A 54 3.07 16.18 5.22
N ASP A 55 3.44 16.96 6.22
CA ASP A 55 2.56 17.93 6.87
C ASP A 55 2.07 18.99 5.87
N ALA A 56 2.95 19.51 5.04
CA ALA A 56 2.61 20.50 4.02
C ALA A 56 1.65 19.92 2.97
N PHE A 57 1.90 18.68 2.54
CA PHE A 57 1.01 18.00 1.60
C PHE A 57 -0.38 17.78 2.20
N TYR A 58 -0.44 17.30 3.44
CA TYR A 58 -1.69 17.04 4.13
C TYR A 58 -2.51 18.31 4.28
N ALA A 59 -1.88 19.43 4.62
CA ALA A 59 -2.55 20.70 4.79
C ALA A 59 -3.28 21.18 3.52
N GLN A 60 -2.82 20.75 2.34
CA GLN A 60 -3.38 21.12 1.06
C GLN A 60 -4.28 20.05 0.44
N ALA A 61 -4.54 18.96 1.15
CA ALA A 61 -5.30 17.82 0.65
C ALA A 61 -6.56 17.60 1.51
N PRO A 62 -7.64 18.37 1.30
CA PRO A 62 -8.83 18.32 2.17
C PRO A 62 -9.58 16.99 2.13
N ARG A 63 -9.41 16.21 1.06
CA ARG A 63 -10.03 14.89 0.93
C ARG A 63 -9.26 13.80 1.68
N LEU A 64 -8.04 14.08 2.08
CA LEU A 64 -7.12 13.10 2.64
C LEU A 64 -7.20 13.13 4.16
N HIS A 65 -7.29 11.95 4.77
CA HIS A 65 -7.25 11.75 6.21
C HIS A 65 -6.17 10.73 6.52
N LEU A 66 -5.20 11.10 7.34
CA LEU A 66 -4.08 10.26 7.70
C LEU A 66 -4.26 9.73 9.12
N GLU A 67 -4.27 8.42 9.25
CA GLU A 67 -4.35 7.72 10.51
C GLU A 67 -3.17 6.77 10.65
N ARG A 68 -2.80 6.44 11.87
CA ARG A 68 -1.65 5.57 12.13
C ARG A 68 -2.09 4.30 12.83
N PHE A 69 -1.47 3.20 12.44
CA PHE A 69 -1.58 1.97 13.22
C PHE A 69 -0.98 2.17 14.61
N PRO A 70 -1.45 1.43 15.62
CA PRO A 70 -0.80 1.43 16.93
C PRO A 70 0.68 1.07 16.80
N PRO A 71 1.56 1.61 17.67
CA PRO A 71 2.97 1.23 17.65
C PRO A 71 3.16 -0.27 17.84
N TYR A 72 4.13 -0.84 17.13
CA TYR A 72 4.48 -2.26 17.23
C TYR A 72 3.33 -3.23 16.90
N ALA A 73 2.45 -2.86 15.97
CA ALA A 73 1.32 -3.70 15.56
C ALA A 73 1.33 -4.01 14.06
N PRO A 74 2.39 -4.65 13.53
CA PRO A 74 2.46 -4.97 12.10
C PRO A 74 1.38 -5.94 11.66
N GLU A 75 0.85 -6.77 12.57
CA GLU A 75 -0.24 -7.71 12.31
C GLU A 75 -1.53 -7.03 11.88
N LEU A 76 -1.70 -5.75 12.16
CA LEU A 76 -2.87 -4.98 11.73
C LEU A 76 -2.75 -4.47 10.29
N ASN A 77 -1.56 -4.52 9.71
CA ASN A 77 -1.30 -3.94 8.40
C ASN A 77 -1.43 -4.98 7.29
N PRO A 78 -2.46 -4.90 6.42
CA PRO A 78 -2.61 -5.85 5.31
C PRO A 78 -1.43 -5.88 4.34
N ASP A 79 -0.65 -4.83 4.24
CA ASP A 79 0.53 -4.78 3.38
C ASP A 79 1.58 -5.82 3.77
N GLU A 80 1.63 -6.20 5.05
CA GLU A 80 2.53 -7.27 5.49
C GLU A 80 2.19 -8.61 4.82
N GLY A 81 0.90 -8.88 4.61
CA GLY A 81 0.46 -10.05 3.86
C GLY A 81 0.87 -10.00 2.39
N VAL A 82 0.75 -8.84 1.77
CA VAL A 82 1.19 -8.61 0.38
C VAL A 82 2.70 -8.83 0.26
N TRP A 83 3.48 -8.24 1.17
CA TRP A 83 4.93 -8.43 1.18
C TRP A 83 5.33 -9.89 1.38
N GLY A 84 4.67 -10.59 2.30
CA GLY A 84 4.91 -12.01 2.54
C GLY A 84 4.65 -12.84 1.29
N TYR A 85 3.56 -12.58 0.60
CA TYR A 85 3.22 -13.26 -0.65
C TYR A 85 4.28 -12.99 -1.73
N LEU A 86 4.66 -11.73 -1.93
CA LEU A 86 5.66 -11.34 -2.92
C LEU A 86 7.03 -11.99 -2.62
N LYS A 87 7.47 -11.95 -1.38
CA LYS A 87 8.74 -12.59 -0.97
C LYS A 87 8.73 -14.08 -1.25
N GLY A 88 7.61 -14.75 -0.99
CA GLY A 88 7.47 -16.17 -1.28
C GLY A 88 7.58 -16.49 -2.77
N LYS A 89 7.01 -15.66 -3.62
CA LYS A 89 7.08 -15.84 -5.08
C LYS A 89 8.48 -15.56 -5.62
N LEU A 90 9.16 -14.56 -5.09
CA LEU A 90 10.51 -14.18 -5.53
C LEU A 90 11.58 -15.14 -5.04
N ALA A 91 11.34 -15.86 -3.94
CA ALA A 91 12.31 -16.81 -3.39
C ALA A 91 12.61 -17.97 -4.34
N ASN A 92 11.71 -18.30 -5.26
CA ASN A 92 11.86 -19.36 -6.24
C ASN A 92 12.58 -18.93 -7.52
N GLY A 93 12.81 -17.63 -7.72
CA GLY A 93 13.57 -17.08 -8.81
C GLY A 93 14.69 -16.22 -8.25
N ARG A 94 15.91 -16.40 -8.75
CA ARG A 94 17.03 -15.54 -8.35
C ARG A 94 17.25 -14.52 -9.45
N PRO A 95 16.77 -13.27 -9.28
CA PRO A 95 17.07 -12.23 -10.25
C PRO A 95 18.55 -11.90 -10.22
N ASP A 96 19.18 -11.81 -11.39
CA ASP A 96 20.61 -11.55 -11.51
C ASP A 96 20.93 -10.06 -11.33
N ASP A 97 19.95 -9.18 -11.50
CA ASP A 97 20.11 -7.73 -11.35
C ASP A 97 18.83 -7.04 -10.89
N ILE A 98 18.94 -5.74 -10.66
CA ILE A 98 17.82 -4.91 -10.19
C ILE A 98 16.72 -4.80 -11.24
N GLU A 99 17.07 -4.73 -12.53
CA GLU A 99 16.10 -4.63 -13.61
C GLU A 99 15.25 -5.90 -13.71
N GLU A 100 15.89 -7.06 -13.59
CA GLU A 100 15.17 -8.33 -13.55
C GLU A 100 14.27 -8.44 -12.34
N LEU A 101 14.76 -8.01 -11.17
CA LEU A 101 13.96 -7.96 -9.95
C LEU A 101 12.72 -7.07 -10.12
N GLN A 102 12.89 -5.89 -10.69
CA GLN A 102 11.77 -4.98 -10.95
C GLN A 102 10.75 -5.59 -11.91
N SER A 103 11.22 -6.28 -12.95
CA SER A 103 10.33 -6.96 -13.89
C SER A 103 9.51 -8.04 -13.22
N HIS A 104 10.15 -8.86 -12.38
CA HIS A 104 9.46 -9.92 -11.63
C HIS A 104 8.46 -9.34 -10.66
N LEU A 105 8.83 -8.30 -9.92
CA LEU A 105 7.93 -7.61 -9.01
C LEU A 105 6.71 -7.03 -9.74
N ALA A 106 6.94 -6.38 -10.88
CA ALA A 106 5.86 -5.78 -11.66
C ALA A 106 4.88 -6.84 -12.16
N GLN A 107 5.37 -8.00 -12.59
CA GLN A 107 4.52 -9.12 -13.01
C GLN A 107 3.69 -9.65 -11.86
N GLU A 108 4.30 -9.89 -10.71
CA GLU A 108 3.60 -10.41 -9.53
C GLU A 108 2.57 -9.41 -9.00
N VAL A 109 2.90 -8.11 -8.98
CA VAL A 109 1.96 -7.08 -8.56
C VAL A 109 0.75 -7.04 -9.50
N ARG A 110 0.95 -7.13 -10.82
CA ARG A 110 -0.16 -7.20 -11.78
C ARG A 110 -1.04 -8.43 -11.55
N ARG A 111 -0.41 -9.56 -11.26
CA ARG A 111 -1.13 -10.82 -11.00
C ARG A 111 -1.97 -10.71 -9.74
N ILE A 112 -1.38 -10.17 -8.66
CA ILE A 112 -2.08 -9.97 -7.39
C ILE A 112 -3.21 -8.97 -7.55
N SER A 113 -2.99 -7.86 -8.25
CA SER A 113 -3.98 -6.78 -8.39
C SER A 113 -5.23 -7.24 -9.14
N LYS A 114 -5.13 -8.29 -9.93
CA LYS A 114 -6.27 -8.90 -10.65
C LYS A 114 -6.90 -10.05 -9.89
N ASN A 115 -6.37 -10.41 -8.73
CA ASN A 115 -6.82 -11.59 -7.97
C ASN A 115 -7.41 -11.17 -6.63
N ASP A 116 -8.73 -10.95 -6.60
CA ASP A 116 -9.44 -10.53 -5.41
C ASP A 116 -9.30 -11.54 -4.26
N ARG A 117 -9.14 -12.82 -4.57
CA ARG A 117 -8.96 -13.86 -3.55
C ARG A 117 -7.66 -13.65 -2.79
N ILE A 118 -6.57 -13.34 -3.48
CA ILE A 118 -5.26 -13.10 -2.84
C ILE A 118 -5.32 -11.83 -2.01
N LEU A 119 -5.89 -10.75 -2.55
CA LEU A 119 -6.03 -9.48 -1.83
C LEU A 119 -6.93 -9.64 -0.60
N SER A 120 -8.06 -10.32 -0.74
CA SER A 120 -8.92 -10.64 0.40
C SER A 120 -8.17 -11.43 1.45
N GLY A 121 -7.38 -12.42 1.03
CA GLY A 121 -6.57 -13.23 1.94
C GLY A 121 -5.59 -12.39 2.74
N CYS A 122 -4.93 -11.42 2.12
CA CYS A 122 -4.01 -10.51 2.83
C CYS A 122 -4.74 -9.67 3.88
N ILE A 123 -5.95 -9.21 3.56
CA ILE A 123 -6.76 -8.44 4.51
C ILE A 123 -7.23 -9.33 5.65
N HIS A 124 -7.70 -10.53 5.35
CA HIS A 124 -8.17 -11.48 6.38
C HIS A 124 -7.04 -12.01 7.27
N GLN A 125 -5.81 -12.10 6.76
CA GLN A 125 -4.66 -12.46 7.57
C GLN A 125 -4.26 -11.36 8.54
N SER A 126 -4.58 -10.11 8.23
CA SER A 126 -4.36 -9.01 9.15
C SER A 126 -5.42 -9.08 10.26
N GLU A 127 -5.08 -8.54 11.42
CA GLU A 127 -6.03 -8.46 12.54
C GLU A 127 -6.87 -7.18 12.47
N LEU A 128 -6.87 -6.50 11.33
CA LEU A 128 -7.64 -5.28 11.14
C LEU A 128 -9.14 -5.60 11.23
N PRO A 129 -9.90 -4.87 12.06
CA PRO A 129 -11.34 -5.12 12.17
C PRO A 129 -12.05 -4.87 10.84
N LEU A 130 -12.77 -5.89 10.35
CA LEU A 130 -13.41 -5.82 9.03
C LEU A 130 -14.49 -4.74 8.93
N PHE A 131 -15.08 -4.36 10.04
CA PHE A 131 -16.09 -3.29 10.03
C PHE A 131 -15.49 -1.89 9.77
N LEU A 132 -14.18 -1.75 9.84
CA LEU A 132 -13.50 -0.51 9.49
C LEU A 132 -13.23 -0.39 7.99
N LEU A 133 -13.45 -1.46 7.26
CA LEU A 133 -13.31 -1.48 5.82
C LEU A 133 -14.68 -1.11 5.18
#